data_02f054375ba1c4b94594c17485d6b8aa
#
_entry.id   02f054375ba1c4b94594c17485d6b8aa
#
_cell.length_a   1.000
_cell.length_b   1.000
_cell.length_c   1.000
_cell.angle_alpha   90.00
_cell.angle_beta   90.00
_cell.angle_gamma   90.00
#
_symmetry.space_group_name_H-M   'P 1'
#
loop_
_entity.id
_entity.type
_entity.pdbx_description
1 polymer ?
#
loop_
_entity_poly.entity_id
_entity_poly.type
_entity_poly.pdbx_seq_one_letter_code
_entity_poly.pdbx_strand_id
1 'polypeptide(L)'
;MKNFNIGVLGGMGTYATIHLFKQYAEVFPAEKEWERPRIIIDNRCTMPSRVRAFLYNENVDKLVDDMADSMQHLVDAGCNKIILACNTSHLFLPQIYDKVPELESRVVHIIYTCVNKIKDDGIKEVYLLGSEGTIESKIYQNALKEENIKCIIPERQEYGLLRKCIEAVKQNKYSDEIRDIFLELVSRSDACILGCTELPILYEMYGKDIDKKIYDPLLLGV
;
A
#
# COMPACT_ATOMS: atom_id res chain seq x y z
N MET A 1 -11.57 14.46 20.44
CA MET A 1 -10.91 13.57 19.46
C MET A 1 -11.98 12.70 18.83
N LYS A 2 -12.00 12.56 17.48
CA LYS A 2 -12.93 11.62 16.84
C LYS A 2 -12.54 10.22 17.26
N ASN A 3 -13.47 9.51 17.95
CA ASN A 3 -13.27 8.11 18.30
C ASN A 3 -13.29 7.26 17.03
N PHE A 4 -12.16 7.10 16.33
CA PHE A 4 -12.05 6.09 15.31
C PHE A 4 -11.11 4.98 15.77
N ASN A 5 -11.58 3.77 15.54
CA ASN A 5 -10.83 2.55 15.75
C ASN A 5 -10.33 2.09 14.38
N ILE A 6 -9.04 1.95 14.26
CA ILE A 6 -8.39 1.57 12.99
C ILE A 6 -8.32 0.05 12.91
N GLY A 7 -8.85 -0.53 11.83
CA GLY A 7 -8.64 -1.91 11.45
C GLY A 7 -7.63 -2.00 10.31
N VAL A 8 -6.66 -2.88 10.42
CA VAL A 8 -5.67 -3.11 9.36
C VAL A 8 -5.78 -4.55 8.87
N LEU A 9 -6.11 -4.72 7.60
CA LEU A 9 -5.95 -6.00 6.92
C LEU A 9 -4.51 -6.10 6.41
N GLY A 10 -3.69 -6.86 7.15
CA GLY A 10 -2.29 -7.12 6.90
C GLY A 10 -2.01 -8.52 6.32
N GLY A 11 -0.77 -8.98 6.46
CA GLY A 11 -0.34 -10.31 5.99
C GLY A 11 -0.09 -10.40 4.49
N MET A 12 -0.15 -9.30 3.78
CA MET A 12 0.05 -9.20 2.32
C MET A 12 1.44 -8.66 1.89
N GLY A 13 2.25 -8.33 2.75
CA GLY A 13 3.49 -8.57 3.38
C GLY A 13 3.47 -8.30 4.88
N THR A 14 4.00 -9.26 5.63
CA THR A 14 4.07 -9.14 7.09
C THR A 14 5.01 -8.02 7.52
N TYR A 15 6.17 -7.87 6.89
CA TYR A 15 7.08 -6.77 7.21
C TYR A 15 6.50 -5.40 6.91
N ALA A 16 5.72 -5.27 5.83
CA ALA A 16 4.97 -4.06 5.52
C ALA A 16 3.92 -3.75 6.61
N THR A 17 3.26 -4.78 7.15
CA THR A 17 2.29 -4.63 8.25
C THR A 17 2.98 -4.17 9.54
N ILE A 18 4.14 -4.74 9.87
CA ILE A 18 4.97 -4.32 11.02
C ILE A 18 5.42 -2.86 10.84
N HIS A 19 5.89 -2.50 9.65
CA HIS A 19 6.32 -1.15 9.33
C HIS A 19 5.18 -0.14 9.50
N LEU A 20 3.97 -0.47 9.00
CA LEU A 20 2.78 0.35 9.20
C LEU A 20 2.49 0.57 10.69
N PHE A 21 2.60 -0.48 11.52
CA PHE A 21 2.36 -0.34 12.96
C PHE A 21 3.39 0.56 13.65
N LYS A 22 4.64 0.52 13.20
CA LYS A 22 5.67 1.47 13.64
C LYS A 22 5.30 2.91 13.25
N GLN A 23 4.93 3.12 11.98
CA GLN A 23 4.52 4.43 11.46
C GLN A 23 3.26 4.95 12.16
N TYR A 24 2.30 4.08 12.51
CA TYR A 24 1.14 4.46 13.30
C TYR A 24 1.53 5.18 14.61
N ALA A 25 2.54 4.68 15.31
CA ALA A 25 3.01 5.31 16.55
C ALA A 25 3.63 6.70 16.31
N GLU A 26 4.20 6.92 15.12
CA GLU A 26 4.80 8.20 14.71
C GLU A 26 3.73 9.21 14.22
N VAL A 27 2.71 8.73 13.49
CA VAL A 27 1.60 9.56 12.97
C VAL A 27 0.67 10.04 14.10
N PHE A 28 0.52 9.22 15.15
CA PHE A 28 -0.28 9.59 16.34
C PHE A 28 0.63 9.81 17.55
N PRO A 29 1.42 10.90 17.56
CA PRO A 29 2.25 11.21 18.72
C PRO A 29 1.34 11.48 19.92
N ALA A 30 1.71 10.93 21.07
CA ALA A 30 0.96 11.08 22.30
C ALA A 30 1.91 11.12 23.50
N GLU A 31 1.58 11.94 24.50
CA GLU A 31 2.30 11.93 25.77
C GLU A 31 1.93 10.70 26.60
N LYS A 32 0.69 10.23 26.40
CA LYS A 32 0.14 9.09 27.13
C LYS A 32 -0.50 8.10 26.15
N GLU A 33 -0.27 6.80 26.36
CA GLU A 33 -0.73 5.75 25.45
C GLU A 33 -2.23 5.76 25.16
N TRP A 34 -3.07 6.15 26.11
CA TRP A 34 -4.53 6.20 25.94
C TRP A 34 -5.04 7.38 25.07
N GLU A 35 -4.15 8.24 24.60
CA GLU A 35 -4.47 9.32 23.67
C GLU A 35 -4.44 8.87 22.21
N ARG A 36 -3.79 7.70 21.92
CA ARG A 36 -3.75 7.13 20.58
C ARG A 36 -5.07 6.46 20.21
N PRO A 37 -5.49 6.50 18.93
CA PRO A 37 -6.63 5.72 18.48
C PRO A 37 -6.35 4.21 18.67
N ARG A 38 -7.40 3.45 18.99
CA ARG A 38 -7.26 1.99 19.01
C ARG A 38 -6.96 1.46 17.63
N ILE A 39 -5.99 0.53 17.52
CA ILE A 39 -5.68 -0.19 16.29
C ILE A 39 -5.83 -1.70 16.50
N ILE A 40 -6.42 -2.38 15.51
CA ILE A 40 -6.52 -3.85 15.45
C ILE A 40 -5.93 -4.27 14.11
N ILE A 41 -5.02 -5.23 14.13
CA ILE A 41 -4.33 -5.75 12.94
C ILE A 41 -4.68 -7.21 12.77
N ASP A 42 -5.35 -7.55 11.68
CA ASP A 42 -5.50 -8.92 11.21
C ASP A 42 -4.40 -9.22 10.18
N ASN A 43 -3.34 -9.90 10.62
CA ASN A 43 -2.21 -10.25 9.76
C ASN A 43 -2.44 -11.61 9.10
N ARG A 44 -3.35 -11.68 8.12
CA ARG A 44 -3.78 -12.92 7.46
C ARG A 44 -2.81 -13.33 6.34
N CYS A 45 -1.72 -14.00 6.69
CA CYS A 45 -0.67 -14.42 5.74
C CYS A 45 -1.10 -15.56 4.80
N THR A 46 -2.23 -16.22 5.08
CA THR A 46 -2.71 -17.40 4.33
C THR A 46 -3.50 -17.06 3.08
N MET A 47 -3.75 -15.78 2.83
CA MET A 47 -4.46 -15.32 1.63
C MET A 47 -3.69 -15.62 0.33
N PRO A 48 -4.39 -15.99 -0.77
CA PRO A 48 -3.79 -16.12 -2.08
C PRO A 48 -3.03 -14.87 -2.55
N SER A 49 -2.09 -15.05 -3.48
CA SER A 49 -1.33 -13.95 -4.07
C SER A 49 -2.23 -13.01 -4.87
N ARG A 50 -2.30 -11.72 -4.49
CA ARG A 50 -3.06 -10.66 -5.19
C ARG A 50 -2.56 -10.44 -6.61
N VAL A 51 -1.24 -10.51 -6.82
CA VAL A 51 -0.63 -10.38 -8.14
C VAL A 51 -1.02 -11.56 -9.04
N ARG A 52 -0.96 -12.80 -8.55
CA ARG A 52 -1.36 -13.98 -9.33
C ARG A 52 -2.87 -14.02 -9.58
N ALA A 53 -3.66 -13.63 -8.59
CA ALA A 53 -5.11 -13.51 -8.75
C ALA A 53 -5.46 -12.51 -9.86
N PHE A 54 -4.81 -11.36 -9.92
CA PHE A 54 -5.05 -10.36 -10.97
C PHE A 54 -4.51 -10.80 -12.33
N LEU A 55 -3.23 -11.21 -12.41
CA LEU A 55 -2.57 -11.49 -13.70
C LEU A 55 -3.00 -12.81 -14.34
N TYR A 56 -3.34 -13.82 -13.54
CA TYR A 56 -3.58 -15.19 -14.00
C TYR A 56 -4.94 -15.74 -13.60
N ASN A 57 -5.79 -14.92 -12.97
CA ASN A 57 -7.10 -15.34 -12.45
C ASN A 57 -7.03 -16.54 -11.48
N GLU A 58 -5.94 -16.62 -10.69
CA GLU A 58 -5.72 -17.72 -9.75
C GLU A 58 -6.34 -17.44 -8.39
N ASN A 59 -7.21 -18.34 -7.92
CA ASN A 59 -7.82 -18.30 -6.59
C ASN A 59 -8.53 -16.96 -6.24
N VAL A 60 -9.13 -16.29 -7.23
CA VAL A 60 -9.78 -14.98 -7.04
C VAL A 60 -10.89 -15.07 -6.01
N ASP A 61 -11.81 -16.05 -6.14
CA ASP A 61 -12.94 -16.19 -5.21
C ASP A 61 -12.47 -16.40 -3.78
N LYS A 62 -11.47 -17.29 -3.59
CA LYS A 62 -10.88 -17.51 -2.26
C LYS A 62 -10.23 -16.26 -1.71
N LEU A 63 -9.54 -15.47 -2.55
CA LEU A 63 -8.92 -14.22 -2.12
C LEU A 63 -9.98 -13.21 -1.66
N VAL A 64 -11.04 -13.03 -2.45
CA VAL A 64 -12.15 -12.12 -2.15
C VAL A 64 -12.85 -12.54 -0.85
N ASP A 65 -13.11 -13.85 -0.68
CA ASP A 65 -13.74 -14.40 0.54
C ASP A 65 -12.84 -14.18 1.77
N ASP A 66 -11.56 -14.51 1.68
CA ASP A 66 -10.59 -14.33 2.77
C ASP A 66 -10.45 -12.85 3.17
N MET A 67 -10.46 -11.93 2.19
CA MET A 67 -10.41 -10.49 2.46
C MET A 67 -11.70 -9.99 3.10
N ALA A 68 -12.86 -10.35 2.55
CA ALA A 68 -14.17 -9.97 3.09
C ALA A 68 -14.34 -10.45 4.54
N ASP A 69 -13.98 -11.70 4.83
CA ASP A 69 -14.03 -12.30 6.15
C ASP A 69 -13.14 -11.54 7.15
N SER A 70 -11.89 -11.26 6.81
CA SER A 70 -11.00 -10.47 7.68
C SER A 70 -11.49 -9.05 7.91
N MET A 71 -12.01 -8.39 6.85
CA MET A 71 -12.54 -7.04 6.99
C MET A 71 -13.79 -7.03 7.87
N GLN A 72 -14.67 -8.04 7.75
CA GLN A 72 -15.84 -8.19 8.63
C GLN A 72 -15.41 -8.42 10.08
N HIS A 73 -14.43 -9.29 10.35
CA HIS A 73 -13.88 -9.48 11.70
C HIS A 73 -13.38 -8.18 12.31
N LEU A 74 -12.73 -7.31 11.53
CA LEU A 74 -12.29 -6.01 12.01
C LEU A 74 -13.48 -5.09 12.36
N VAL A 75 -14.55 -5.12 11.55
CA VAL A 75 -15.80 -4.39 11.84
C VAL A 75 -16.44 -4.89 13.11
N ASP A 76 -16.57 -6.22 13.28
CA ASP A 76 -17.17 -6.86 14.45
C ASP A 76 -16.36 -6.58 15.73
N ALA A 77 -15.04 -6.41 15.60
CA ALA A 77 -14.16 -5.96 16.68
C ALA A 77 -14.27 -4.45 17.00
N GLY A 78 -15.15 -3.72 16.30
CA GLY A 78 -15.45 -2.31 16.53
C GLY A 78 -14.60 -1.34 15.73
N CYS A 79 -13.90 -1.78 14.69
CA CYS A 79 -13.19 -0.86 13.78
C CYS A 79 -14.19 -0.15 12.87
N ASN A 80 -14.03 1.16 12.75
CA ASN A 80 -14.87 1.98 11.88
C ASN A 80 -14.10 2.59 10.69
N LYS A 81 -12.80 2.37 10.64
CA LYS A 81 -11.92 2.63 9.49
C LYS A 81 -11.07 1.40 9.21
N ILE A 82 -11.03 0.96 7.96
CA ILE A 82 -10.28 -0.22 7.54
C ILE A 82 -9.24 0.20 6.49
N ILE A 83 -8.00 -0.19 6.73
CA ILE A 83 -6.85 0.04 5.85
C ILE A 83 -6.37 -1.33 5.35
N LEU A 84 -6.22 -1.48 4.03
CA LEU A 84 -5.61 -2.65 3.44
C LEU A 84 -4.11 -2.38 3.25
N ALA A 85 -3.26 -3.12 3.94
CA ALA A 85 -1.80 -2.97 3.87
C ALA A 85 -1.21 -3.57 2.57
N CYS A 86 -1.86 -3.28 1.43
CA CYS A 86 -1.44 -3.75 0.11
C CYS A 86 -2.11 -2.91 -0.99
N ASN A 87 -1.34 -2.37 -1.91
CA ASN A 87 -1.89 -1.61 -3.03
C ASN A 87 -2.72 -2.48 -3.98
N THR A 88 -2.18 -3.63 -4.39
CA THR A 88 -2.84 -4.55 -5.34
C THR A 88 -4.18 -5.09 -4.83
N SER A 89 -4.37 -5.19 -3.51
CA SER A 89 -5.61 -5.69 -2.91
C SER A 89 -6.83 -4.81 -3.22
N HIS A 90 -6.61 -3.52 -3.48
CA HIS A 90 -7.70 -2.58 -3.81
C HIS A 90 -8.41 -2.90 -5.13
N LEU A 91 -7.79 -3.72 -5.99
CA LEU A 91 -8.43 -4.22 -7.24
C LEU A 91 -9.64 -5.11 -6.97
N PHE A 92 -9.69 -5.73 -5.80
CA PHE A 92 -10.74 -6.70 -5.44
C PHE A 92 -11.86 -6.07 -4.59
N LEU A 93 -11.73 -4.79 -4.23
CA LEU A 93 -12.74 -4.07 -3.44
C LEU A 93 -14.14 -4.09 -4.08
N PRO A 94 -14.33 -3.89 -5.40
CA PRO A 94 -15.66 -3.98 -5.99
C PRO A 94 -16.33 -5.33 -5.72
N GLN A 95 -15.62 -6.44 -5.92
CA GLN A 95 -16.14 -7.79 -5.66
C GLN A 95 -16.42 -8.05 -4.18
N ILE A 96 -15.65 -7.43 -3.27
CA ILE A 96 -15.88 -7.49 -1.83
C ILE A 96 -17.14 -6.70 -1.47
N TYR A 97 -17.34 -5.51 -2.05
CA TYR A 97 -18.52 -4.67 -1.80
C TYR A 97 -19.81 -5.29 -2.36
N ASP A 98 -19.73 -6.03 -3.47
CA ASP A 98 -20.86 -6.82 -3.98
C ASP A 98 -21.30 -7.89 -2.97
N LYS A 99 -20.38 -8.45 -2.18
CA LYS A 99 -20.68 -9.45 -1.14
C LYS A 99 -21.07 -8.80 0.20
N VAL A 100 -20.40 -7.73 0.58
CA VAL A 100 -20.53 -7.06 1.89
C VAL A 100 -20.55 -5.54 1.67
N PRO A 101 -21.68 -4.96 1.23
CA PRO A 101 -21.78 -3.54 0.83
C PRO A 101 -21.40 -2.54 1.94
N GLU A 102 -21.65 -2.87 3.19
CA GLU A 102 -21.34 -1.99 4.34
C GLU A 102 -19.85 -1.71 4.52
N LEU A 103 -18.97 -2.52 3.96
CA LEU A 103 -17.51 -2.32 4.02
C LEU A 103 -17.07 -1.10 3.20
N GLU A 104 -17.79 -0.72 2.14
CA GLU A 104 -17.41 0.39 1.28
C GLU A 104 -17.24 1.70 2.05
N SER A 105 -18.17 2.00 2.97
CA SER A 105 -18.13 3.22 3.77
C SER A 105 -17.01 3.25 4.82
N ARG A 106 -16.38 2.12 5.09
CA ARG A 106 -15.36 1.94 6.14
C ARG A 106 -13.95 1.90 5.60
N VAL A 107 -13.76 1.53 4.33
CA VAL A 107 -12.43 1.39 3.73
C VAL A 107 -11.83 2.76 3.43
N VAL A 108 -10.59 2.94 3.87
CA VAL A 108 -9.72 4.03 3.41
C VAL A 108 -9.01 3.57 2.15
N HIS A 109 -9.39 4.14 1.01
CA HIS A 109 -8.83 3.77 -0.28
C HIS A 109 -7.48 4.47 -0.49
N ILE A 110 -6.38 3.81 -0.08
CA ILE A 110 -5.04 4.41 -0.02
C ILE A 110 -4.56 5.01 -1.36
N ILE A 111 -5.03 4.47 -2.50
CA ILE A 111 -4.66 4.95 -3.83
C ILE A 111 -5.26 6.33 -4.07
N TYR A 112 -6.56 6.50 -3.82
CA TYR A 112 -7.21 7.82 -3.98
C TYR A 112 -6.70 8.83 -2.96
N THR A 113 -6.43 8.41 -1.73
CA THR A 113 -5.79 9.28 -0.72
C THR A 113 -4.42 9.78 -1.22
N CYS A 114 -3.62 8.89 -1.79
CA CYS A 114 -2.32 9.24 -2.37
C CYS A 114 -2.45 10.20 -3.56
N VAL A 115 -3.35 9.91 -4.50
CA VAL A 115 -3.59 10.77 -5.68
C VAL A 115 -4.06 12.17 -5.28
N ASN A 116 -4.97 12.26 -4.31
CA ASN A 116 -5.42 13.55 -3.78
C ASN A 116 -4.25 14.35 -3.17
N LYS A 117 -3.38 13.70 -2.40
CA LYS A 117 -2.19 14.34 -1.82
C LYS A 117 -1.24 14.87 -2.90
N ILE A 118 -1.00 14.08 -3.96
CA ILE A 118 -0.16 14.49 -5.11
C ILE A 118 -0.76 15.71 -5.80
N LYS A 119 -2.09 15.73 -6.00
CA LYS A 119 -2.83 16.85 -6.54
C LYS A 119 -2.70 18.10 -5.68
N ASP A 120 -2.91 17.97 -4.37
CA ASP A 120 -2.82 19.08 -3.40
C ASP A 120 -1.41 19.66 -3.34
N ASP A 121 -0.38 18.83 -3.53
CA ASP A 121 1.03 19.25 -3.63
C ASP A 121 1.36 19.93 -4.98
N GLY A 122 0.42 19.99 -5.92
CA GLY A 122 0.59 20.64 -7.22
C GLY A 122 1.49 19.87 -8.19
N ILE A 123 1.78 18.60 -7.93
CA ILE A 123 2.61 17.74 -8.77
C ILE A 123 1.88 17.40 -10.06
N LYS A 124 2.55 17.51 -11.21
CA LYS A 124 1.99 17.26 -12.55
C LYS A 124 2.47 15.96 -13.19
N GLU A 125 3.57 15.43 -12.70
CA GLU A 125 4.16 14.18 -13.17
C GLU A 125 4.73 13.40 -11.99
N VAL A 126 4.47 12.09 -11.93
CA VAL A 126 4.94 11.22 -10.85
C VAL A 126 5.37 9.87 -11.39
N TYR A 127 6.42 9.29 -10.83
CA TYR A 127 6.93 7.96 -11.16
C TYR A 127 6.35 6.92 -10.22
N LEU A 128 5.68 5.89 -10.75
CA LEU A 128 5.08 4.82 -9.98
C LEU A 128 6.04 3.63 -9.89
N LEU A 129 6.51 3.33 -8.69
CA LEU A 129 7.21 2.10 -8.36
C LEU A 129 6.24 1.14 -7.67
N GLY A 130 5.96 -0.02 -8.28
CA GLY A 130 4.97 -0.95 -7.75
C GLY A 130 5.20 -2.39 -8.19
N SER A 131 4.38 -3.29 -7.65
CA SER A 131 4.34 -4.67 -8.15
C SER A 131 3.78 -4.73 -9.58
N GLU A 132 4.09 -5.80 -10.31
CA GLU A 132 3.53 -6.02 -11.66
C GLU A 132 1.99 -5.91 -11.65
N GLY A 133 1.33 -6.51 -10.65
CA GLY A 133 -0.13 -6.41 -10.53
C GLY A 133 -0.63 -4.98 -10.36
N THR A 134 0.08 -4.15 -9.59
CA THR A 134 -0.27 -2.74 -9.42
C THR A 134 -0.07 -1.95 -10.71
N ILE A 135 1.03 -2.17 -11.44
CA ILE A 135 1.36 -1.45 -12.67
C ILE A 135 0.43 -1.88 -13.82
N GLU A 136 0.30 -3.20 -14.06
CA GLU A 136 -0.49 -3.74 -15.17
C GLU A 136 -2.00 -3.51 -15.00
N SER A 137 -2.48 -3.40 -13.76
CA SER A 137 -3.90 -3.07 -13.49
C SER A 137 -4.28 -1.64 -13.86
N LYS A 138 -3.29 -0.77 -14.00
CA LYS A 138 -3.46 0.67 -14.26
C LYS A 138 -4.26 1.41 -13.19
N ILE A 139 -4.36 0.87 -11.98
CA ILE A 139 -5.18 1.47 -10.91
C ILE A 139 -4.69 2.88 -10.54
N TYR A 140 -3.37 3.12 -10.46
CA TYR A 140 -2.81 4.45 -10.25
C TYR A 140 -2.87 5.32 -11.50
N GLN A 141 -2.53 4.75 -12.67
CA GLN A 141 -2.52 5.48 -13.93
C GLN A 141 -3.90 6.08 -14.25
N ASN A 142 -4.98 5.30 -14.01
CA ASN A 142 -6.34 5.77 -14.21
C ASN A 142 -6.72 6.87 -13.22
N ALA A 143 -6.48 6.67 -11.92
CA ALA A 143 -6.79 7.66 -10.89
C ALA A 143 -5.99 8.98 -11.08
N LEU A 144 -4.70 8.90 -11.43
CA LEU A 144 -3.89 10.08 -11.72
C LEU A 144 -4.35 10.82 -12.99
N LYS A 145 -4.77 10.07 -14.02
CA LYS A 145 -5.30 10.65 -15.25
C LYS A 145 -6.57 11.48 -15.02
N GLU A 146 -7.47 11.03 -14.16
CA GLU A 146 -8.67 11.78 -13.76
C GLU A 146 -8.32 13.15 -13.16
N GLU A 147 -7.18 13.26 -12.50
CA GLU A 147 -6.67 14.51 -11.91
C GLU A 147 -5.68 15.27 -12.82
N ASN A 148 -5.55 14.86 -14.10
CA ASN A 148 -4.61 15.43 -15.08
C ASN A 148 -3.14 15.38 -14.61
N ILE A 149 -2.75 14.31 -13.91
CA ILE A 149 -1.39 14.04 -13.47
C ILE A 149 -0.81 12.93 -14.33
N LYS A 150 0.35 13.18 -14.92
CA LYS A 150 1.06 12.19 -15.74
C LYS A 150 1.71 11.14 -14.84
N CYS A 151 1.39 9.87 -15.10
CA CYS A 151 2.01 8.72 -14.44
C CYS A 151 3.10 8.15 -15.34
N ILE A 152 4.34 8.14 -14.87
CA ILE A 152 5.45 7.41 -15.50
C ILE A 152 5.59 6.07 -14.79
N ILE A 153 5.86 5.02 -15.53
CA ILE A 153 6.10 3.68 -15.02
C ILE A 153 7.45 3.16 -15.52
N PRO A 154 8.08 2.21 -14.81
CA PRO A 154 9.27 1.53 -15.30
C PRO A 154 9.01 0.81 -16.63
N GLU A 155 10.06 0.63 -17.43
CA GLU A 155 9.99 -0.23 -18.59
C GLU A 155 9.79 -1.69 -18.18
N ARG A 156 9.12 -2.49 -19.04
CA ARG A 156 8.77 -3.88 -18.70
C ARG A 156 9.97 -4.76 -18.34
N GLN A 157 11.12 -4.51 -18.95
CA GLN A 157 12.37 -5.19 -18.62
C GLN A 157 12.87 -4.90 -17.19
N GLU A 158 12.42 -3.82 -16.57
CA GLU A 158 12.83 -3.40 -15.22
C GLU A 158 11.92 -3.96 -14.12
N TYR A 159 10.80 -4.59 -14.48
CA TYR A 159 9.89 -5.20 -13.49
C TYR A 159 10.59 -6.25 -12.63
N GLY A 160 11.59 -6.95 -13.22
CA GLY A 160 12.45 -7.89 -12.49
C GLY A 160 13.25 -7.23 -11.36
N LEU A 161 13.71 -5.98 -11.56
CA LEU A 161 14.45 -5.22 -10.55
C LEU A 161 13.54 -4.82 -9.38
N LEU A 162 12.35 -4.31 -9.68
CA LEU A 162 11.35 -4.03 -8.65
C LEU A 162 10.94 -5.28 -7.86
N ARG A 163 10.74 -6.41 -8.56
CA ARG A 163 10.43 -7.69 -7.91
C ARG A 163 11.54 -8.11 -6.96
N LYS A 164 12.83 -7.98 -7.34
CA LYS A 164 13.96 -8.25 -6.45
C LYS A 164 13.89 -7.41 -5.18
N CYS A 165 13.64 -6.12 -5.29
CA CYS A 165 13.49 -5.21 -4.14
C CYS A 165 12.34 -5.64 -3.22
N ILE A 166 11.17 -5.92 -3.78
CA ILE A 166 9.98 -6.34 -3.03
C ILE A 166 10.21 -7.68 -2.31
N GLU A 167 10.78 -8.68 -3.01
CA GLU A 167 11.06 -10.00 -2.42
C GLU A 167 12.16 -9.94 -1.36
N ALA A 168 13.17 -9.09 -1.53
CA ALA A 168 14.20 -8.87 -0.51
C ALA A 168 13.59 -8.44 0.82
N VAL A 169 12.64 -7.50 0.79
CA VAL A 169 11.92 -7.05 1.99
C VAL A 169 11.08 -8.19 2.58
N LYS A 170 10.27 -8.89 1.75
CA LYS A 170 9.43 -10.00 2.23
C LYS A 170 10.23 -11.11 2.89
N GLN A 171 11.45 -11.37 2.40
CA GLN A 171 12.35 -12.39 2.93
C GLN A 171 13.28 -11.87 4.05
N ASN A 172 13.23 -10.57 4.34
CA ASN A 172 14.17 -9.89 5.25
C ASN A 172 15.65 -10.14 4.85
N LYS A 173 15.93 -10.05 3.54
CA LYS A 173 17.26 -10.27 2.95
C LYS A 173 17.71 -9.04 2.19
N TYR A 174 18.53 -8.23 2.84
CA TYR A 174 19.03 -6.99 2.29
C TYR A 174 20.49 -7.16 1.80
N SER A 175 20.86 -6.45 0.73
CA SER A 175 22.21 -6.42 0.17
C SER A 175 22.50 -5.08 -0.45
N ASP A 176 23.78 -4.81 -0.72
CA ASP A 176 24.19 -3.60 -1.46
C ASP A 176 23.58 -3.55 -2.86
N GLU A 177 23.44 -4.72 -3.54
CA GLU A 177 22.73 -4.81 -4.83
C GLU A 177 21.30 -4.28 -4.73
N ILE A 178 20.54 -4.69 -3.71
CA ILE A 178 19.16 -4.25 -3.51
C ILE A 178 19.10 -2.76 -3.21
N ARG A 179 20.00 -2.25 -2.38
CA ARG A 179 20.14 -0.82 -2.12
C ARG A 179 20.35 -0.04 -3.42
N ASP A 180 21.34 -0.45 -4.22
CA ASP A 180 21.76 0.27 -5.42
C ASP A 180 20.65 0.27 -6.49
N ILE A 181 19.95 -0.86 -6.69
CA ILE A 181 18.78 -0.96 -7.55
C ILE A 181 17.67 0.00 -7.07
N PHE A 182 17.35 -0.02 -5.78
CA PHE A 182 16.30 0.82 -5.24
C PHE A 182 16.61 2.30 -5.38
N LEU A 183 17.83 2.72 -5.04
CA LEU A 183 18.27 4.12 -5.15
C LEU A 183 18.26 4.59 -6.61
N GLU A 184 18.71 3.76 -7.55
CA GLU A 184 18.66 4.08 -8.98
C GLU A 184 17.21 4.32 -9.44
N LEU A 185 16.29 3.41 -9.09
CA LEU A 185 14.87 3.52 -9.50
C LEU A 185 14.20 4.78 -8.92
N VAL A 186 14.40 5.07 -7.64
CA VAL A 186 13.79 6.25 -6.98
C VAL A 186 14.39 7.55 -7.52
N SER A 187 15.66 7.56 -7.94
CA SER A 187 16.34 8.78 -8.43
C SER A 187 15.84 9.30 -9.77
N ARG A 188 15.08 8.50 -10.54
CA ARG A 188 14.67 8.81 -11.93
C ARG A 188 13.64 9.92 -12.07
N SER A 189 12.99 10.32 -11.00
CA SER A 189 11.97 11.38 -11.04
C SER A 189 12.04 12.23 -9.77
N ASP A 190 11.56 13.46 -9.85
CA ASP A 190 11.48 14.36 -8.70
C ASP A 190 10.33 14.05 -7.76
N ALA A 191 9.37 13.27 -8.22
CA ALA A 191 8.25 12.77 -7.42
C ALA A 191 8.00 11.28 -7.70
N CYS A 192 7.86 10.48 -6.64
CA CYS A 192 7.75 9.04 -6.75
C CYS A 192 6.66 8.48 -5.81
N ILE A 193 5.82 7.58 -6.34
CA ILE A 193 4.88 6.78 -5.54
C ILE A 193 5.53 5.44 -5.22
N LEU A 194 5.63 5.10 -3.94
CA LEU A 194 6.03 3.77 -3.48
C LEU A 194 4.80 2.84 -3.46
N GLY A 195 4.32 2.47 -4.64
CA GLY A 195 3.08 1.72 -4.88
C GLY A 195 3.16 0.21 -4.56
N CYS A 196 4.15 -0.22 -3.80
CA CYS A 196 4.21 -1.50 -3.12
C CYS A 196 4.65 -1.25 -1.68
N THR A 197 3.94 -1.81 -0.72
CA THR A 197 4.10 -1.52 0.71
C THR A 197 5.43 -1.98 1.32
N GLU A 198 6.21 -2.73 0.58
CA GLU A 198 7.59 -3.09 0.90
C GLU A 198 8.59 -1.96 0.59
N LEU A 199 8.33 -1.14 -0.44
CA LEU A 199 9.27 -0.11 -0.88
C LEU A 199 9.52 1.02 0.14
N PRO A 200 8.53 1.45 0.96
CA PRO A 200 8.77 2.39 2.04
C PRO A 200 9.81 1.91 3.05
N ILE A 201 9.95 0.60 3.27
CA ILE A 201 10.96 0.03 4.16
C ILE A 201 12.36 0.27 3.59
N LEU A 202 12.55 0.05 2.28
CA LEU A 202 13.81 0.34 1.62
C LEU A 202 14.11 1.85 1.61
N TYR A 203 13.08 2.68 1.45
CA TYR A 203 13.23 4.12 1.52
C TYR A 203 13.65 4.58 2.93
N GLU A 204 13.06 4.02 3.98
CA GLU A 204 13.47 4.30 5.37
C GLU A 204 14.94 3.90 5.60
N MET A 205 15.38 2.80 5.01
CA MET A 205 16.75 2.29 5.19
C MET A 205 17.80 3.05 4.37
N TYR A 206 17.48 3.43 3.15
CA TYR A 206 18.49 3.85 2.16
C TYR A 206 18.18 5.20 1.50
N GLY A 207 16.95 5.67 1.53
CA GLY A 207 16.49 6.80 0.72
C GLY A 207 16.34 8.12 1.46
N LYS A 208 16.60 8.18 2.77
CA LYS A 208 16.33 9.39 3.59
C LYS A 208 17.09 10.65 3.14
N ASP A 209 18.27 10.46 2.51
CA ASP A 209 19.09 11.56 2.03
C ASP A 209 18.77 11.96 0.57
N ILE A 210 17.78 11.31 -0.06
CA ILE A 210 17.35 11.63 -1.42
C ILE A 210 16.41 12.85 -1.36
N ASP A 211 16.82 13.94 -2.00
CA ASP A 211 15.97 15.14 -2.13
C ASP A 211 14.91 14.96 -3.24
N LYS A 212 13.90 14.16 -2.93
CA LYS A 212 12.76 13.83 -3.81
C LYS A 212 11.45 13.86 -3.05
N LYS A 213 10.35 14.15 -3.72
CA LYS A 213 9.02 14.00 -3.16
C LYS A 213 8.59 12.53 -3.21
N ILE A 214 8.47 11.91 -2.06
CA ILE A 214 8.10 10.50 -1.93
C ILE A 214 6.69 10.39 -1.36
N TYR A 215 5.87 9.60 -2.02
CA TYR A 215 4.50 9.30 -1.60
C TYR A 215 4.41 7.83 -1.17
N ASP A 216 4.15 7.61 0.10
CA ASP A 216 3.80 6.29 0.65
C ASP A 216 2.28 6.23 0.81
N PRO A 217 1.57 5.51 -0.08
CA PRO A 217 0.11 5.44 -0.05
C PRO A 217 -0.42 4.84 1.25
N LEU A 218 0.32 3.89 1.85
CA LEU A 218 -0.11 3.23 3.07
C LEU A 218 -0.03 4.20 4.26
N LEU A 219 1.06 4.95 4.38
CA LEU A 219 1.21 5.97 5.42
C LEU A 219 0.17 7.08 5.29
N LEU A 220 -0.13 7.50 4.05
CA LEU A 220 -1.14 8.53 3.78
C LEU A 220 -2.58 8.06 4.11
N GLY A 221 -2.80 6.75 4.21
CA GLY A 221 -4.08 6.15 4.58
C GLY A 221 -4.32 6.07 6.09
N VAL A 222 -3.29 6.24 6.91
CA VAL A 222 -3.36 6.20 8.37
C VAL A 222 -3.71 7.56 8.93
#